data_86a9dbd92f9e87485f7455cb4a4efacf
#
_entry.id   86a9dbd92f9e87485f7455cb4a4efacf
#
_cell.length_a   1.000
_cell.length_b   1.000
_cell.length_c   1.000
_cell.angle_alpha   90.00
_cell.angle_beta   90.00
_cell.angle_gamma   90.00
#
_symmetry.space_group_name_H-M   'P 1'
#
loop_
_entity.id
_entity.type
_entity.pdbx_description
1 polymer ?
#
loop_
_entity_poly.entity_id
_entity_poly.type
_entity_poly.pdbx_seq_one_letter_code
_entity_poly.pdbx_strand_id
1 'polypeptide(L)'
;MSGGYAGILSVELHFPEAGSLKGKRKYVKSAKAQLQNRFGMSVAEVDHHELWQRARLTMSCVAREYREAEQLLDEAERYLSGQEYELVRTERDIVSVD
;
A
#
# COMPACT_ATOMS: atom_id res chain seq x y z
N MET A 1 7.82 23.99 -16.24
CA MET A 1 7.01 23.86 -15.01
C MET A 1 6.76 22.39 -14.71
N SER A 2 6.79 22.05 -13.45
CA SER A 2 6.47 20.69 -13.03
C SER A 2 5.03 20.59 -12.55
N GLY A 3 4.33 19.53 -12.93
CA GLY A 3 3.00 19.21 -12.40
C GLY A 3 3.08 18.34 -11.15
N GLY A 4 4.26 18.16 -10.58
CA GLY A 4 4.46 17.32 -9.42
C GLY A 4 4.81 15.87 -9.76
N TYR A 5 4.65 14.99 -8.77
CA TYR A 5 5.04 13.58 -8.87
C TYR A 5 3.94 12.70 -8.32
N ALA A 6 3.72 11.58 -8.97
CA ALA A 6 2.83 10.54 -8.49
C ALA A 6 3.67 9.35 -8.04
N GLY A 7 3.57 9.00 -6.77
CA GLY A 7 4.23 7.81 -6.22
C GLY A 7 3.27 6.64 -6.22
N ILE A 8 3.73 5.48 -6.67
CA ILE A 8 2.93 4.25 -6.74
C ILE A 8 3.70 3.15 -6.03
N LEU A 9 3.03 2.47 -5.11
CA LEU A 9 3.58 1.34 -4.39
C LEU A 9 2.61 0.17 -4.51
N SER A 10 3.11 -0.97 -4.94
CA SER A 10 2.35 -2.21 -4.99
C SER A 10 3.00 -3.21 -4.05
N VAL A 11 2.21 -3.83 -3.17
CA VAL A 11 2.73 -4.73 -2.16
C VAL A 11 1.97 -6.05 -2.18
N GLU A 12 2.72 -7.12 -1.92
CA GLU A 12 2.14 -8.44 -1.62
C GLU A 12 2.17 -8.62 -0.12
N LEU A 13 1.02 -8.92 0.47
CA LEU A 13 0.88 -9.20 1.89
C LEU A 13 0.53 -10.66 2.11
N HIS A 14 1.10 -11.24 3.15
CA HIS A 14 0.78 -12.59 3.61
C HIS A 14 0.20 -12.51 5.01
N PHE A 15 -0.95 -13.17 5.22
CA PHE A 15 -1.68 -13.16 6.48
C PHE A 15 -1.67 -14.55 7.10
N PRO A 16 -0.62 -14.95 7.80
CA PRO A 16 -0.52 -16.32 8.33
C PRO A 16 -1.62 -16.65 9.33
N GLU A 17 -2.16 -15.64 10.03
CA GLU A 17 -3.19 -15.85 11.03
C GLU A 17 -4.61 -15.82 10.46
N ALA A 18 -4.79 -15.54 9.17
CA ALA A 18 -6.11 -15.51 8.57
C ALA A 18 -6.60 -16.94 8.31
N GLY A 19 -7.70 -17.31 8.94
CA GLY A 19 -8.33 -18.63 8.77
C GLY A 19 -9.53 -18.61 7.83
N SER A 20 -9.83 -17.46 7.21
CA SER A 20 -11.00 -17.31 6.35
C SER A 20 -10.86 -16.02 5.53
N LEU A 21 -11.70 -15.90 4.49
CA LEU A 21 -11.81 -14.63 3.73
C LEU A 21 -12.28 -13.49 4.62
N LYS A 22 -13.19 -13.78 5.55
CA LYS A 22 -13.68 -12.77 6.50
C LYS A 22 -12.54 -12.23 7.37
N GLY A 23 -11.68 -13.12 7.85
CA GLY A 23 -10.50 -12.72 8.64
C GLY A 23 -9.54 -11.87 7.83
N LYS A 24 -9.25 -12.29 6.61
CA LYS A 24 -8.38 -11.51 5.71
C LYS A 24 -8.96 -10.12 5.44
N ARG A 25 -10.27 -10.03 5.17
CA ARG A 25 -10.91 -8.75 4.87
C ARG A 25 -10.77 -7.72 5.99
N LYS A 26 -10.74 -8.18 7.23
CA LYS A 26 -10.51 -7.27 8.38
C LYS A 26 -9.12 -6.65 8.31
N TYR A 27 -8.10 -7.45 8.01
CA TYR A 27 -6.73 -6.95 7.86
C TYR A 27 -6.62 -5.98 6.69
N VAL A 28 -7.19 -6.33 5.54
CA VAL A 28 -7.15 -5.50 4.33
C VAL A 28 -7.87 -4.18 4.58
N LYS A 29 -9.06 -4.21 5.19
CA LYS A 29 -9.84 -3.01 5.49
C LYS A 29 -9.07 -2.08 6.43
N SER A 30 -8.44 -2.64 7.46
CA SER A 30 -7.64 -1.86 8.40
C SER A 30 -6.43 -1.23 7.71
N ALA A 31 -5.72 -2.00 6.90
CA ALA A 31 -4.56 -1.49 6.16
C ALA A 31 -4.96 -0.35 5.23
N LYS A 32 -6.03 -0.53 4.47
CA LYS A 32 -6.53 0.53 3.57
C LYS A 32 -6.90 1.79 4.33
N ALA A 33 -7.63 1.65 5.44
CA ALA A 33 -8.04 2.80 6.25
C ALA A 33 -6.85 3.56 6.79
N GLN A 34 -5.83 2.86 7.30
CA GLN A 34 -4.64 3.49 7.84
C GLN A 34 -3.82 4.19 6.74
N LEU A 35 -3.66 3.55 5.61
CA LEU A 35 -2.93 4.15 4.48
C LEU A 35 -3.63 5.40 3.96
N GLN A 36 -4.96 5.38 3.89
CA GLN A 36 -5.75 6.53 3.49
C GLN A 36 -5.70 7.66 4.53
N ASN A 37 -5.91 7.33 5.79
CA ASN A 37 -6.05 8.33 6.85
C ASN A 37 -4.71 8.90 7.32
N ARG A 38 -3.68 8.10 7.41
CA ARG A 38 -2.38 8.54 7.91
C ARG A 38 -1.48 9.13 6.83
N PHE A 39 -1.55 8.60 5.62
CA PHE A 39 -0.62 8.98 4.55
C PHE A 39 -1.30 9.60 3.34
N GLY A 40 -2.62 9.76 3.40
CA GLY A 40 -3.37 10.39 2.30
C GLY A 40 -3.31 9.62 0.99
N MET A 41 -3.20 8.30 1.05
CA MET A 41 -3.08 7.49 -0.15
C MET A 41 -4.42 7.00 -0.65
N SER A 42 -4.53 6.84 -1.98
CA SER A 42 -5.57 6.05 -2.61
C SER A 42 -5.09 4.61 -2.63
N VAL A 43 -5.93 3.67 -2.21
CA VAL A 43 -5.54 2.26 -2.07
C VAL A 43 -6.60 1.35 -2.65
N ALA A 44 -6.16 0.33 -3.37
CA ALA A 44 -7.06 -0.70 -3.89
C ALA A 44 -6.43 -2.08 -3.69
N GLU A 45 -7.28 -3.06 -3.38
CA GLU A 45 -6.88 -4.46 -3.45
C GLU A 45 -7.01 -4.88 -4.92
N VAL A 46 -5.91 -5.27 -5.53
CA VAL A 46 -5.85 -5.47 -6.99
C VAL A 46 -5.71 -6.91 -7.41
N ASP A 47 -5.42 -7.82 -6.49
CA ASP A 47 -5.30 -9.25 -6.80
C ASP A 47 -5.49 -10.10 -5.54
N HIS A 48 -5.67 -11.40 -5.74
CA HIS A 48 -5.81 -12.42 -4.70
C HIS A 48 -7.07 -12.28 -3.85
N HIS A 49 -8.16 -11.75 -4.43
CA HIS A 49 -9.42 -11.52 -3.71
C HIS A 49 -9.99 -12.78 -3.07
N GLU A 50 -9.80 -13.93 -3.70
CA GLU A 50 -10.34 -15.21 -3.25
C GLU A 50 -9.40 -15.99 -2.32
N LEU A 51 -8.18 -15.50 -2.10
CA LEU A 51 -7.22 -16.17 -1.23
C LEU A 51 -7.33 -15.62 0.19
N TRP A 52 -7.29 -16.53 1.18
CA TRP A 52 -7.40 -16.12 2.60
C TRP A 52 -6.13 -15.46 3.11
N GLN A 53 -5.01 -15.92 2.65
CA GLN A 53 -3.72 -15.60 3.27
C GLN A 53 -2.87 -14.66 2.43
N ARG A 54 -3.41 -14.16 1.34
CA ARG A 54 -2.70 -13.22 0.48
C ARG A 54 -3.58 -12.07 0.03
N ALA A 55 -2.96 -10.91 -0.13
CA ALA A 55 -3.57 -9.77 -0.79
C ALA A 55 -2.49 -9.00 -1.54
N ARG A 56 -2.88 -8.44 -2.67
CA ARG A 56 -2.05 -7.47 -3.36
C ARG A 56 -2.74 -6.12 -3.29
N LEU A 57 -2.05 -5.15 -2.71
CA LEU A 57 -2.54 -3.78 -2.61
C LEU A 57 -1.68 -2.87 -3.47
N THR A 58 -2.34 -1.99 -4.20
CA THR A 58 -1.64 -0.92 -4.91
C THR A 58 -2.14 0.41 -4.35
N MET A 59 -1.21 1.30 -4.06
CA MET A 59 -1.50 2.60 -3.48
C MET A 59 -0.76 3.69 -4.19
N SER A 60 -1.29 4.90 -4.14
CA SER A 60 -0.66 6.04 -4.78
C SER A 60 -0.79 7.30 -3.95
N CYS A 61 0.18 8.18 -4.13
CA CYS A 61 0.19 9.51 -3.54
C CYS A 61 0.66 10.52 -4.60
N VAL A 62 0.34 11.78 -4.35
CA VAL A 62 0.82 12.89 -5.19
C VAL A 62 1.60 13.83 -4.29
N ALA A 63 2.73 14.30 -4.77
CA ALA A 63 3.58 15.22 -4.03
C ALA A 63 4.15 16.26 -5.00
N ARG A 64 4.49 17.42 -4.45
CA ARG A 64 5.11 18.49 -5.23
C ARG A 64 6.53 18.15 -5.63
N GLU A 65 7.27 17.48 -4.73
CA GLU A 65 8.67 17.15 -4.92
C GLU A 65 8.87 15.64 -5.00
N TYR A 66 9.87 15.21 -5.79
CA TYR A 66 10.22 13.79 -5.89
C TYR A 66 10.53 13.19 -4.50
N ARG A 67 11.30 13.91 -3.71
CA ARG A 67 11.69 13.45 -2.37
C ARG A 67 10.51 13.24 -1.45
N GLU A 68 9.48 14.08 -1.55
CA GLU A 68 8.25 13.92 -0.75
C GLU A 68 7.53 12.64 -1.14
N ALA A 69 7.41 12.38 -2.45
CA ALA A 69 6.77 11.15 -2.92
C ALA A 69 7.52 9.93 -2.42
N GLU A 70 8.85 9.93 -2.55
CA GLU A 70 9.71 8.85 -2.07
C GLU A 70 9.53 8.63 -0.57
N GLN A 71 9.52 9.70 0.21
CA GLN A 71 9.34 9.64 1.67
C GLN A 71 7.99 9.08 2.04
N LEU A 72 6.92 9.47 1.36
CA LEU A 72 5.58 8.95 1.63
C LEU A 72 5.51 7.45 1.34
N LEU A 73 6.12 6.99 0.26
CA LEU A 73 6.18 5.56 -0.05
C LEU A 73 6.99 4.80 0.99
N ASP A 74 8.11 5.37 1.44
CA ASP A 74 8.93 4.76 2.50
C ASP A 74 8.14 4.62 3.80
N GLU A 75 7.39 5.64 4.18
CA GLU A 75 6.57 5.63 5.39
C GLU A 75 5.45 4.59 5.31
N ALA A 76 4.78 4.50 4.16
CA ALA A 76 3.74 3.51 3.95
C ALA A 76 4.30 2.09 4.04
N GLU A 77 5.44 1.84 3.40
CA GLU A 77 6.10 0.54 3.44
C GLU A 77 6.52 0.18 4.86
N ARG A 78 7.08 1.13 5.59
CA ARG A 78 7.48 0.93 6.99
C ARG A 78 6.28 0.61 7.87
N TYR A 79 5.16 1.31 7.66
CA TYR A 79 3.93 1.02 8.38
C TYR A 79 3.49 -0.42 8.12
N LEU A 80 3.43 -0.85 6.87
CA LEU A 80 2.98 -2.19 6.49
C LEU A 80 3.90 -3.27 7.04
N SER A 81 5.21 -3.04 7.05
CA SER A 81 6.17 -4.02 7.55
C SER A 81 6.15 -4.18 9.07
N GLY A 82 5.52 -3.25 9.79
CA GLY A 82 5.40 -3.31 11.24
C GLY A 82 4.13 -3.95 11.77
N GLN A 83 3.28 -4.50 10.91
CA GLN A 83 2.01 -5.08 11.30
C GLN A 83 2.12 -6.59 11.60
N GLU A 84 1.00 -7.20 11.99
CA GLU A 84 0.92 -8.63 12.30
C GLU A 84 1.08 -9.52 11.07
N TYR A 85 0.77 -8.98 9.90
CA TYR A 85 0.95 -9.69 8.63
C TYR A 85 2.34 -9.41 8.06
N GLU A 86 2.70 -10.19 7.05
CA GLU A 86 4.02 -10.12 6.44
C GLU A 86 3.99 -9.35 5.13
N LEU A 87 4.91 -8.41 4.97
CA LEU A 87 5.17 -7.74 3.71
C LEU A 87 6.16 -8.61 2.92
N VAL A 88 5.66 -9.27 1.88
CA VAL A 88 6.43 -10.29 1.15
C VAL A 88 7.18 -9.70 -0.02
N ARG A 89 6.58 -8.74 -0.72
CA ARG A 89 7.15 -8.16 -1.94
C ARG A 89 6.66 -6.75 -2.13
N THR A 90 7.53 -5.89 -2.60
CA THR A 90 7.19 -4.50 -2.94
C THR A 90 7.70 -4.15 -4.33
N GLU A 91 6.92 -3.32 -5.02
CA GLU A 91 7.33 -2.69 -6.28
C GLU A 91 6.88 -1.24 -6.21
N ARG A 92 7.73 -0.33 -6.64
CA ARG A 92 7.38 1.10 -6.64
C ARG A 92 7.80 1.79 -7.92
N ASP A 93 7.12 2.88 -8.19
CA ASP A 93 7.43 3.78 -9.28
C ASP A 93 7.08 5.20 -8.86
N ILE A 94 7.84 6.17 -9.32
CA ILE A 94 7.55 7.58 -9.09
C ILE A 94 7.57 8.26 -10.46
N VAL A 95 6.42 8.79 -10.83
CA VAL A 95 6.19 9.34 -12.17
C VAL A 95 6.14 10.87 -12.07
N SER A 96 6.88 11.52 -12.95
CA SER A 96 6.82 12.97 -13.10
C SER A 96 5.61 13.35 -13.94
N VAL A 97 4.86 14.33 -13.46
CA VAL A 97 3.71 14.87 -14.16
C VAL A 97 4.12 16.22 -14.76
N ASP A 98 4.17 16.29 -16.05
CA ASP A 98 4.58 17.52 -16.76
C ASP A 98 3.40 18.28 -17.36
#